data_fe1035de726b3949b177ca6661fcfa37
#
_entry.id   fe1035de726b3949b177ca6661fcfa37
#
_cell.length_a   1.000
_cell.length_b   1.000
_cell.length_c   1.000
_cell.angle_alpha   90.00
_cell.angle_beta   90.00
_cell.angle_gamma   90.00
#
_symmetry.space_group_name_H-M   'P 1'
#
loop_
_entity.id
_entity.type
_entity.pdbx_description
1 polymer ?
#
loop_
_entity_poly.entity_id
_entity_poly.type
_entity_poly.pdbx_seq_one_letter_code
_entity_poly.pdbx_strand_id
1 'polypeptide(L)'
;AGIKTNIHYVLGNNSIDEAIERLQHNDFPVGINAVIFLLHKPVGLGCEENVLHINDPRVKKFFEIVDNQKFNFKIGFDSCSIPAVLNLTKNISRESIDTCEGARWSMYITSDMKALPCSFDNQEMRWAYDISNDTIQNAWDSPQFEDFRNHFRTSCAGCKNRMSCMGGCPIRPQIVLCDHIEKTV
;
A
#
# COMPACT_ATOMS: atom_id res chain seq x y z
N ALA A 1 -12.56 29.46 2.64
CA ALA A 1 -12.81 29.12 1.22
C ALA A 1 -13.63 27.84 1.05
N GLY A 2 -13.91 27.06 2.09
CA GLY A 2 -14.74 25.86 2.04
C GLY A 2 -14.14 24.66 1.27
N ILE A 3 -12.85 24.70 0.94
CA ILE A 3 -12.16 23.61 0.24
C ILE A 3 -11.78 22.52 1.25
N LYS A 4 -12.20 21.27 0.98
CA LYS A 4 -11.74 20.11 1.76
C LYS A 4 -10.28 19.83 1.42
N THR A 5 -9.42 19.83 2.44
CA THR A 5 -7.99 19.60 2.28
C THR A 5 -7.57 18.31 2.98
N ASN A 6 -6.83 17.45 2.29
CA ASN A 6 -6.21 16.26 2.86
C ASN A 6 -4.69 16.45 2.92
N ILE A 7 -4.07 15.87 3.94
CA ILE A 7 -2.62 15.73 4.01
C ILE A 7 -2.26 14.32 3.56
N HIS A 8 -1.34 14.21 2.61
CA HIS A 8 -0.68 12.95 2.28
C HIS A 8 0.63 12.89 3.06
N TYR A 9 0.74 11.92 3.94
CA TYR A 9 1.89 11.73 4.81
C TYR A 9 2.62 10.44 4.43
N VAL A 10 3.86 10.54 3.97
CA VAL A 10 4.65 9.35 3.63
C VAL A 10 5.17 8.71 4.90
N LEU A 11 4.76 7.49 5.16
CA LEU A 11 5.13 6.71 6.33
C LEU A 11 6.30 5.79 5.99
N GLY A 12 7.47 6.14 6.49
CA GLY A 12 8.73 5.42 6.29
C GLY A 12 9.57 5.42 7.57
N ASN A 13 10.72 4.76 7.51
CA ASN A 13 11.62 4.62 8.66
C ASN A 13 12.06 5.99 9.25
N ASN A 14 12.24 6.99 8.39
CA ASN A 14 12.66 8.35 8.76
C ASN A 14 11.52 9.26 9.24
N SER A 15 10.26 8.85 9.14
CA SER A 15 9.09 9.68 9.44
C SER A 15 8.11 9.06 10.43
N ILE A 16 8.26 7.78 10.77
CA ILE A 16 7.31 7.07 11.63
C ILE A 16 7.29 7.62 13.06
N ASP A 17 8.44 8.05 13.61
CA ASP A 17 8.50 8.62 14.95
C ASP A 17 7.74 9.95 15.02
N GLU A 18 7.92 10.82 14.02
CA GLU A 18 7.15 12.07 13.90
C GLU A 18 5.65 11.78 13.73
N ALA A 19 5.29 10.79 12.89
CA ALA A 19 3.88 10.41 12.71
C ALA A 19 3.24 9.96 14.02
N ILE A 20 3.95 9.15 14.81
CA ILE A 20 3.50 8.69 16.13
C ILE A 20 3.29 9.89 17.07
N GLU A 21 4.25 10.79 17.17
CA GLU A 21 4.19 11.97 18.02
C GLU A 21 3.01 12.86 17.64
N ARG A 22 2.86 13.19 16.35
CA ARG A 22 1.73 13.99 15.85
C ARG A 22 0.38 13.36 16.12
N LEU A 23 0.24 12.05 15.96
CA LEU A 23 -0.99 11.33 16.25
C LEU A 23 -1.30 11.36 17.76
N GLN A 24 -0.31 11.08 18.62
CA GLN A 24 -0.49 11.09 20.07
C GLN A 24 -0.96 12.44 20.62
N HIS A 25 -0.46 13.54 20.06
CA HIS A 25 -0.80 14.90 20.47
C HIS A 25 -1.93 15.54 19.62
N ASN A 26 -2.46 14.81 18.62
CA ASN A 26 -3.42 15.32 17.64
C ASN A 26 -2.91 16.60 16.94
N ASP A 27 -1.59 16.64 16.67
CA ASP A 27 -0.85 17.80 16.16
C ASP A 27 -0.81 17.79 14.63
N PHE A 28 -1.96 18.00 14.03
CA PHE A 28 -2.13 18.27 12.59
C PHE A 28 -2.85 19.61 12.40
N PRO A 29 -2.69 20.29 11.25
CA PRO A 29 -3.31 21.58 11.00
C PRO A 29 -4.84 21.55 11.24
N VAL A 30 -5.33 22.58 11.94
CA VAL A 30 -6.76 22.70 12.24
C VAL A 30 -7.58 22.84 10.95
N GLY A 31 -8.69 22.11 10.87
CA GLY A 31 -9.64 22.19 9.77
C GLY A 31 -9.30 21.31 8.57
N ILE A 32 -8.29 20.44 8.66
CA ILE A 32 -8.06 19.41 7.64
C ILE A 32 -9.21 18.39 7.63
N ASN A 33 -9.51 17.84 6.45
CA ASN A 33 -10.53 16.81 6.31
C ASN A 33 -9.97 15.41 6.65
N ALA A 34 -8.75 15.10 6.21
CA ALA A 34 -8.12 13.81 6.44
C ALA A 34 -6.59 13.87 6.42
N VAL A 35 -5.96 12.91 7.10
CA VAL A 35 -4.57 12.51 6.91
C VAL A 35 -4.55 11.14 6.24
N ILE A 36 -3.93 11.05 5.06
CA ILE A 36 -3.79 9.81 4.29
C ILE A 36 -2.33 9.35 4.41
N PHE A 37 -2.11 8.26 5.10
CA PHE A 37 -0.78 7.67 5.24
C PHE A 37 -0.46 6.82 4.02
N LEU A 38 0.64 7.19 3.35
CA LEU A 38 1.18 6.50 2.18
C LEU A 38 2.41 5.72 2.61
N LEU A 39 2.38 4.41 2.52
CA LEU A 39 3.54 3.60 2.86
C LEU A 39 4.71 3.95 1.93
N HIS A 40 5.90 4.20 2.51
CA HIS A 40 7.09 4.47 1.71
C HIS A 40 7.44 3.28 0.80
N LYS A 41 7.83 3.58 -0.42
CA LYS A 41 8.25 2.61 -1.44
C LYS A 41 9.62 2.99 -1.98
N PRO A 42 10.56 2.05 -2.09
CA PRO A 42 11.89 2.30 -2.63
C PRO A 42 11.87 2.35 -4.16
N VAL A 43 11.20 3.36 -4.72
CA VAL A 43 11.05 3.59 -6.17
C VAL A 43 11.28 5.06 -6.49
N GLY A 44 11.78 5.36 -7.68
CA GLY A 44 12.12 6.71 -8.09
C GLY A 44 13.20 7.30 -7.17
N LEU A 45 12.86 8.34 -6.41
CA LEU A 45 13.74 8.95 -5.40
C LEU A 45 13.66 8.28 -4.03
N GLY A 46 12.81 7.26 -3.86
CA GLY A 46 12.72 6.49 -2.62
C GLY A 46 13.90 5.55 -2.46
N CYS A 47 14.35 5.33 -1.21
CA CYS A 47 15.49 4.48 -0.87
C CYS A 47 15.09 3.33 0.07
N GLU A 48 15.83 2.23 0.02
CA GLU A 48 15.57 1.02 0.82
C GLU A 48 15.67 1.28 2.34
N GLU A 49 16.53 2.19 2.77
CA GLU A 49 16.75 2.52 4.19
C GLU A 49 15.49 3.09 4.85
N ASN A 50 14.58 3.63 4.05
CA ASN A 50 13.31 4.19 4.53
C ASN A 50 12.15 3.18 4.51
N VAL A 51 12.37 1.96 4.07
CA VAL A 51 11.36 0.89 4.11
C VAL A 51 11.10 0.49 5.57
N LEU A 52 9.84 0.43 5.95
CA LEU A 52 9.43 -0.08 7.26
C LEU A 52 9.34 -1.61 7.23
N HIS A 53 9.75 -2.23 8.30
CA HIS A 53 9.64 -3.68 8.49
C HIS A 53 8.60 -4.01 9.56
N ILE A 54 7.89 -5.13 9.38
CA ILE A 54 6.82 -5.55 10.30
C ILE A 54 7.31 -5.78 11.74
N ASN A 55 8.58 -6.16 11.90
CA ASN A 55 9.22 -6.38 13.22
C ASN A 55 9.62 -5.07 13.91
N ASP A 56 9.55 -3.93 13.24
CA ASP A 56 9.81 -2.65 13.89
C ASP A 56 8.69 -2.36 14.92
N PRO A 57 9.02 -2.20 16.22
CA PRO A 57 8.01 -1.96 17.25
C PRO A 57 7.24 -0.66 17.03
N ARG A 58 7.81 0.31 16.31
CA ARG A 58 7.16 1.56 15.96
C ARG A 58 5.97 1.35 15.02
N VAL A 59 6.06 0.37 14.10
CA VAL A 59 4.95 0.00 13.22
C VAL A 59 3.74 -0.46 14.05
N LYS A 60 3.95 -1.36 14.99
CA LYS A 60 2.88 -1.81 15.89
C LYS A 60 2.30 -0.66 16.71
N LYS A 61 3.16 0.16 17.30
CA LYS A 61 2.74 1.34 18.08
C LYS A 61 1.92 2.32 17.25
N PHE A 62 2.33 2.59 16.02
CA PHE A 62 1.60 3.47 15.08
C PHE A 62 0.19 2.96 14.84
N PHE A 63 0.03 1.69 14.46
CA PHE A 63 -1.28 1.11 14.19
C PHE A 63 -2.15 0.95 15.44
N GLU A 64 -1.57 0.73 16.63
CA GLU A 64 -2.29 0.75 17.91
C GLU A 64 -2.88 2.12 18.22
N ILE A 65 -2.15 3.20 17.95
CA ILE A 65 -2.65 4.58 18.13
C ILE A 65 -3.81 4.85 17.17
N VAL A 66 -3.62 4.53 15.90
CA VAL A 66 -4.65 4.75 14.87
C VAL A 66 -5.92 3.95 15.15
N ASP A 67 -5.80 2.73 15.67
CA ASP A 67 -6.93 1.84 15.95
C ASP A 67 -7.74 2.26 17.20
N ASN A 68 -7.09 2.89 18.19
CA ASN A 68 -7.71 3.13 19.50
C ASN A 68 -7.97 4.61 19.81
N GLN A 69 -7.29 5.54 19.16
CA GLN A 69 -7.45 6.97 19.42
C GLN A 69 -8.50 7.59 18.50
N LYS A 70 -9.24 8.57 19.03
CA LYS A 70 -10.15 9.40 18.24
C LYS A 70 -9.44 10.66 17.77
N PHE A 71 -9.64 11.00 16.51
CA PHE A 71 -9.08 12.19 15.87
C PHE A 71 -10.18 13.14 15.44
N ASN A 72 -9.86 14.43 15.34
CA ASN A 72 -10.74 15.47 14.80
C ASN A 72 -10.70 15.55 13.25
N PHE A 73 -9.99 14.64 12.60
CA PHE A 73 -9.89 14.45 11.17
C PHE A 73 -10.03 12.95 10.83
N LYS A 74 -10.23 12.65 9.56
CA LYS A 74 -10.30 11.25 9.10
C LYS A 74 -8.88 10.70 8.90
N ILE A 75 -8.71 9.41 9.18
CA ILE A 75 -7.50 8.66 8.84
C ILE A 75 -7.79 7.83 7.58
N GLY A 76 -6.85 7.83 6.64
CA GLY A 76 -6.86 6.95 5.48
C GLY A 76 -5.49 6.32 5.23
N PHE A 77 -5.48 5.30 4.38
CA PHE A 77 -4.27 4.57 4.01
C PHE A 77 -4.25 4.32 2.51
N ASP A 78 -3.06 4.22 1.93
CA ASP A 78 -2.92 3.69 0.58
C ASP A 78 -3.13 2.16 0.56
N SER A 79 -3.42 1.62 -0.61
CA SER A 79 -3.66 0.18 -0.78
C SER A 79 -2.45 -0.70 -0.42
N CYS A 80 -1.23 -0.15 -0.43
CA CYS A 80 -0.01 -0.88 -0.02
C CYS A 80 0.05 -1.12 1.50
N SER A 81 -0.65 -0.30 2.29
CA SER A 81 -0.74 -0.43 3.76
C SER A 81 -1.78 -1.46 4.22
N ILE A 82 -2.61 -1.98 3.33
CA ILE A 82 -3.72 -2.89 3.67
C ILE A 82 -3.29 -4.13 4.45
N PRO A 83 -2.18 -4.81 4.14
CA PRO A 83 -1.71 -5.92 4.96
C PRO A 83 -1.55 -5.55 6.44
N ALA A 84 -0.96 -4.38 6.74
CA ALA A 84 -0.80 -3.90 8.11
C ALA A 84 -2.16 -3.56 8.75
N VAL A 85 -3.01 -2.82 8.06
CA VAL A 85 -4.35 -2.46 8.56
C VAL A 85 -5.14 -3.72 8.94
N LEU A 86 -5.17 -4.73 8.07
CA LEU A 86 -5.92 -5.97 8.32
C LEU A 86 -5.36 -6.84 9.44
N ASN A 87 -4.06 -6.75 9.72
CA ASN A 87 -3.38 -7.58 10.71
C ASN A 87 -3.19 -6.88 12.06
N LEU A 88 -3.00 -5.55 12.06
CA LEU A 88 -2.62 -4.79 13.26
C LEU A 88 -3.75 -3.95 13.85
N THR A 89 -4.92 -3.85 13.16
CA THR A 89 -6.07 -3.09 13.66
C THR A 89 -7.31 -3.99 13.84
N LYS A 90 -8.23 -3.55 14.71
CA LYS A 90 -9.48 -4.26 15.03
C LYS A 90 -10.71 -3.37 14.85
N ASN A 91 -10.56 -2.06 15.08
CA ASN A 91 -11.65 -1.10 15.13
C ASN A 91 -11.83 -0.33 13.82
N ILE A 92 -10.84 -0.36 12.92
CA ILE A 92 -10.97 0.27 11.60
C ILE A 92 -11.99 -0.50 10.77
N SER A 93 -13.00 0.20 10.25
CA SER A 93 -14.01 -0.38 9.40
C SER A 93 -13.41 -0.97 8.13
N ARG A 94 -13.66 -2.23 7.89
CA ARG A 94 -13.18 -2.94 6.68
C ARG A 94 -13.91 -2.51 5.41
N GLU A 95 -15.07 -1.89 5.53
CA GLU A 95 -15.82 -1.33 4.40
C GLU A 95 -15.12 -0.13 3.75
N SER A 96 -14.15 0.48 4.47
CA SER A 96 -13.35 1.60 3.99
C SER A 96 -11.98 1.17 3.44
N ILE A 97 -11.75 -0.13 3.25
CA ILE A 97 -10.47 -0.69 2.84
C ILE A 97 -10.58 -1.19 1.40
N ASP A 98 -9.89 -0.53 0.48
CA ASP A 98 -9.75 -0.97 -0.89
C ASP A 98 -8.49 -1.84 -1.06
N THR A 99 -8.61 -2.90 -1.83
CA THR A 99 -7.48 -3.77 -2.18
C THR A 99 -6.52 -3.08 -3.15
N CYS A 100 -5.38 -3.74 -3.45
CA CYS A 100 -4.46 -3.26 -4.48
C CYS A 100 -5.19 -3.08 -5.82
N GLU A 101 -5.09 -1.87 -6.39
CA GLU A 101 -5.75 -1.49 -7.65
C GLU A 101 -5.05 -2.06 -8.88
N GLY A 102 -3.76 -2.39 -8.78
CA GLY A 102 -2.94 -2.83 -9.91
C GLY A 102 -3.57 -3.97 -10.69
N ALA A 103 -3.70 -3.82 -12.01
CA ALA A 103 -4.35 -4.74 -12.94
C ALA A 103 -5.78 -5.16 -12.57
N ARG A 104 -6.41 -4.53 -11.56
CA ARG A 104 -7.80 -4.80 -11.13
C ARG A 104 -8.74 -3.64 -11.44
N TRP A 105 -8.27 -2.42 -11.23
CA TRP A 105 -9.01 -1.18 -11.47
C TRP A 105 -8.19 -0.16 -12.25
N SER A 106 -6.86 -0.34 -12.28
CA SER A 106 -5.94 0.56 -12.95
C SER A 106 -4.80 -0.19 -13.63
N MET A 107 -4.16 0.47 -14.60
CA MET A 107 -2.88 0.08 -15.20
C MET A 107 -2.03 1.34 -15.38
N TYR A 108 -0.74 1.15 -15.51
CA TYR A 108 0.19 2.21 -15.85
C TYR A 108 0.72 1.98 -17.27
N ILE A 109 0.77 3.04 -18.07
CA ILE A 109 1.35 3.01 -19.42
C ILE A 109 2.60 3.87 -19.43
N THR A 110 3.72 3.27 -19.83
CA THR A 110 5.01 3.96 -19.97
C THR A 110 5.08 4.77 -21.25
N SER A 111 6.05 5.69 -21.34
CA SER A 111 6.26 6.50 -22.56
C SER A 111 6.66 5.69 -23.79
N ASP A 112 7.21 4.48 -23.59
CA ASP A 112 7.59 3.52 -24.64
C ASP A 112 6.50 2.47 -24.89
N MET A 113 5.24 2.78 -24.55
CA MET A 113 4.06 1.97 -24.87
C MET A 113 4.07 0.58 -24.22
N LYS A 114 4.56 0.47 -22.99
CA LYS A 114 4.39 -0.73 -22.15
C LYS A 114 3.25 -0.52 -21.18
N ALA A 115 2.29 -1.43 -21.14
CA ALA A 115 1.28 -1.51 -20.11
C ALA A 115 1.81 -2.32 -18.93
N LEU A 116 1.75 -1.76 -17.73
CA LEU A 116 2.19 -2.38 -16.48
C LEU A 116 1.01 -2.47 -15.51
N PRO A 117 0.92 -3.48 -14.65
CA PRO A 117 -0.13 -3.58 -13.63
C PRO A 117 -0.05 -2.44 -12.60
N CYS A 118 1.13 -1.90 -12.37
CA CYS A 118 1.37 -0.80 -11.43
C CYS A 118 2.62 -0.01 -11.85
N SER A 119 2.65 1.30 -11.58
CA SER A 119 3.80 2.16 -11.88
C SER A 119 5.09 1.73 -11.14
N PHE A 120 4.99 0.92 -10.08
CA PHE A 120 6.14 0.40 -9.35
C PHE A 120 6.82 -0.80 -10.01
N ASP A 121 6.24 -1.37 -11.08
CA ASP A 121 6.86 -2.43 -11.90
C ASP A 121 7.77 -1.88 -13.02
N ASN A 122 8.12 -0.61 -12.96
CA ASN A 122 8.86 0.09 -14.01
C ASN A 122 10.37 -0.26 -14.10
N GLN A 123 10.90 -1.01 -13.15
CA GLN A 123 12.30 -1.44 -13.14
C GLN A 123 12.48 -2.83 -13.74
N GLU A 124 11.76 -3.81 -13.22
CA GLU A 124 11.86 -5.21 -13.65
C GLU A 124 10.93 -5.52 -14.81
N MET A 125 9.83 -4.77 -14.94
CA MET A 125 8.80 -4.92 -15.97
C MET A 125 8.32 -6.37 -16.13
N ARG A 126 8.25 -7.10 -15.02
CA ARG A 126 7.95 -8.54 -14.99
C ARG A 126 6.61 -8.87 -15.65
N TRP A 127 5.63 -7.98 -15.46
CA TRP A 127 4.29 -8.16 -16.00
C TRP A 127 3.97 -7.18 -17.14
N ALA A 128 5.01 -6.64 -17.79
CA ALA A 128 4.82 -5.70 -18.88
C ALA A 128 4.17 -6.36 -20.10
N TYR A 129 3.28 -5.62 -20.76
CA TYR A 129 2.70 -5.97 -22.03
C TYR A 129 2.97 -4.84 -23.04
N ASP A 130 3.46 -5.18 -24.23
CA ASP A 130 3.75 -4.20 -25.28
C ASP A 130 2.47 -3.84 -26.04
N ILE A 131 2.04 -2.58 -25.95
CA ILE A 131 0.87 -2.05 -26.65
C ILE A 131 1.23 -1.18 -27.84
N SER A 132 2.50 -1.19 -28.32
CA SER A 132 2.93 -0.36 -29.46
C SER A 132 2.11 -0.63 -30.73
N ASN A 133 1.72 -1.89 -30.93
CA ASN A 133 0.91 -2.33 -32.06
C ASN A 133 -0.32 -3.13 -31.62
N ASP A 134 -0.80 -2.91 -30.40
CA ASP A 134 -1.88 -3.67 -29.79
C ASP A 134 -2.81 -2.74 -28.97
N THR A 135 -3.86 -3.30 -28.39
CA THR A 135 -4.88 -2.56 -27.67
C THR A 135 -4.68 -2.63 -26.15
N ILE A 136 -5.16 -1.62 -25.43
CA ILE A 136 -5.24 -1.62 -23.97
C ILE A 136 -6.07 -2.81 -23.48
N GLN A 137 -7.13 -3.20 -24.21
CA GLN A 137 -7.96 -4.33 -23.83
C GLN A 137 -7.16 -5.66 -23.87
N ASN A 138 -6.34 -5.87 -24.90
CA ASN A 138 -5.50 -7.05 -24.99
C ASN A 138 -4.44 -7.10 -23.87
N ALA A 139 -3.88 -5.94 -23.50
CA ALA A 139 -3.01 -5.85 -22.33
C ALA A 139 -3.73 -6.23 -21.06
N TRP A 140 -4.97 -5.70 -20.87
CA TRP A 140 -5.80 -5.97 -19.69
C TRP A 140 -6.14 -7.46 -19.54
N ASP A 141 -6.43 -8.14 -20.63
CA ASP A 141 -6.81 -9.55 -20.68
C ASP A 141 -5.62 -10.49 -20.89
N SER A 142 -4.39 -9.96 -20.88
CA SER A 142 -3.18 -10.72 -21.12
C SER A 142 -2.85 -11.70 -19.99
N PRO A 143 -2.12 -12.81 -20.32
CA PRO A 143 -1.62 -13.73 -19.31
C PRO A 143 -0.72 -13.06 -18.25
N GLN A 144 0.02 -12.01 -18.62
CA GLN A 144 0.86 -11.25 -17.70
C GLN A 144 0.02 -10.56 -16.60
N PHE A 145 -1.06 -9.88 -16.99
CA PHE A 145 -1.97 -9.24 -16.07
C PHE A 145 -2.77 -10.25 -15.24
N GLU A 146 -3.12 -11.39 -15.84
CA GLU A 146 -3.77 -12.50 -15.11
C GLU A 146 -2.83 -13.09 -14.06
N ASP A 147 -1.56 -13.34 -14.40
CA ASP A 147 -0.55 -13.81 -13.44
C ASP A 147 -0.40 -12.81 -12.28
N PHE A 148 -0.32 -11.50 -12.56
CA PHE A 148 -0.28 -10.49 -11.50
C PHE A 148 -1.50 -10.54 -10.58
N ARG A 149 -2.71 -10.66 -11.12
CA ARG A 149 -3.96 -10.73 -10.34
C ARG A 149 -3.98 -11.93 -9.40
N ASN A 150 -3.40 -13.04 -9.83
CA ASN A 150 -3.40 -14.33 -9.14
C ASN A 150 -2.12 -14.60 -8.36
N HIS A 151 -1.19 -13.64 -8.34
CA HIS A 151 0.10 -13.80 -7.69
C HIS A 151 -0.02 -13.71 -6.17
N PHE A 152 -0.29 -14.85 -5.54
CA PHE A 152 -0.35 -14.99 -4.08
C PHE A 152 0.90 -15.65 -3.55
N ARG A 153 1.38 -15.17 -2.40
CA ARG A 153 2.49 -15.81 -1.70
C ARG A 153 2.07 -17.14 -1.10
N THR A 154 2.99 -18.07 -1.03
CA THR A 154 2.76 -19.40 -0.43
C THR A 154 2.31 -19.28 1.02
N SER A 155 2.89 -18.36 1.79
CA SER A 155 2.52 -18.06 3.18
C SER A 155 1.07 -17.58 3.37
N CYS A 156 0.39 -17.17 2.29
CA CYS A 156 -0.99 -16.73 2.33
C CYS A 156 -2.02 -17.86 2.16
N ALA A 157 -1.60 -19.10 1.94
CA ALA A 157 -2.49 -20.22 1.60
C ALA A 157 -3.63 -20.44 2.63
N GLY A 158 -3.35 -20.31 3.93
CA GLY A 158 -4.33 -20.44 5.02
C GLY A 158 -4.79 -19.11 5.64
N CYS A 159 -4.46 -17.97 5.05
CA CYS A 159 -4.73 -16.68 5.66
C CYS A 159 -6.19 -16.26 5.44
N LYS A 160 -6.89 -15.93 6.54
CA LYS A 160 -8.28 -15.43 6.50
C LYS A 160 -8.43 -14.11 5.75
N ASN A 161 -7.38 -13.31 5.69
CA ASN A 161 -7.37 -11.99 5.04
C ASN A 161 -6.93 -12.07 3.56
N ARG A 162 -6.65 -13.27 3.01
CA ARG A 162 -6.08 -13.45 1.67
C ARG A 162 -6.83 -12.67 0.59
N MET A 163 -8.14 -12.77 0.57
CA MET A 163 -8.98 -12.14 -0.47
C MET A 163 -9.11 -10.63 -0.30
N SER A 164 -8.94 -10.12 0.91
CA SER A 164 -8.99 -8.67 1.18
C SER A 164 -7.64 -7.99 1.00
N CYS A 165 -6.53 -8.65 1.34
CA CYS A 165 -5.20 -8.05 1.19
C CYS A 165 -4.48 -8.46 -0.10
N MET A 166 -5.00 -9.46 -0.83
CA MET A 166 -4.44 -9.97 -2.09
C MET A 166 -2.97 -10.41 -1.99
N GLY A 167 -2.53 -10.83 -0.79
CA GLY A 167 -1.15 -11.26 -0.54
C GLY A 167 -0.13 -10.13 -0.37
N GLY A 168 -0.56 -8.88 -0.36
CA GLY A 168 0.32 -7.70 -0.36
C GLY A 168 0.92 -7.39 -1.73
N CYS A 169 1.95 -6.56 -1.78
CA CYS A 169 2.58 -6.14 -3.03
C CYS A 169 3.47 -7.24 -3.62
N PRO A 170 3.18 -7.78 -4.84
CA PRO A 170 4.04 -8.76 -5.47
C PRO A 170 5.30 -8.14 -6.13
N ILE A 171 5.24 -6.84 -6.46
CA ILE A 171 6.33 -6.10 -7.10
C ILE A 171 7.41 -5.73 -6.08
N ARG A 172 6.99 -5.29 -4.89
CA ARG A 172 7.86 -4.82 -3.81
C ARG A 172 7.54 -5.58 -2.53
N PRO A 173 7.93 -6.86 -2.41
CA PRO A 173 7.60 -7.70 -1.25
C PRO A 173 8.15 -7.15 0.07
N GLN A 174 9.27 -6.42 0.04
CA GLN A 174 9.91 -5.84 1.22
C GLN A 174 9.06 -4.79 1.95
N ILE A 175 8.11 -4.13 1.25
CA ILE A 175 7.22 -3.14 1.90
C ILE A 175 6.00 -3.77 2.60
N VAL A 176 5.81 -5.07 2.50
CA VAL A 176 4.59 -5.71 3.01
C VAL A 176 4.67 -5.90 4.52
N LEU A 177 3.90 -5.11 5.23
CA LEU A 177 3.81 -5.16 6.70
C LEU A 177 2.85 -6.28 7.13
N CYS A 178 3.35 -7.53 7.11
CA CYS A 178 2.62 -8.72 7.52
C CYS A 178 3.57 -9.76 8.12
N ASP A 179 3.30 -10.24 9.32
CA ASP A 179 4.09 -11.23 10.06
C ASP A 179 4.00 -12.66 9.50
N HIS A 180 3.00 -12.93 8.65
CA HIS A 180 2.89 -14.23 7.96
C HIS A 180 4.00 -14.45 6.91
N ILE A 181 4.79 -13.43 6.58
CA ILE A 181 5.86 -13.51 5.59
C ILE A 181 7.14 -14.14 6.17
N GLU A 182 7.40 -13.95 7.46
CA GLU A 182 8.66 -14.34 8.11
C GLU A 182 8.73 -15.81 8.53
N LYS A 183 7.64 -16.57 8.45
CA LYS A 183 7.59 -17.97 8.85
C LYS A 183 8.06 -18.95 7.74
N THR A 184 8.61 -18.45 6.65
CA THR A 184 9.03 -19.25 5.49
C THR A 184 10.53 -19.11 5.18
N VAL A 185 11.38 -19.03 6.22
CA VAL A 185 12.84 -19.22 6.08
C VAL A 185 13.25 -20.48 6.82
#